data_06fe6c293e09299c7ab8a2714f4b3446
#
_entry.id   06fe6c293e09299c7ab8a2714f4b3446
#
_cell.length_a   1.000
_cell.length_b   1.000
_cell.length_c   1.000
_cell.angle_alpha   90.00
_cell.angle_beta   90.00
_cell.angle_gamma   90.00
#
_symmetry.space_group_name_H-M   'P 1'
#
loop_
_entity.id
_entity.type
_entity.pdbx_description
1 polymer ?
#
loop_
_entity_poly.entity_id
_entity_poly.type
_entity_poly.pdbx_seq_one_letter_code
_entity_poly.pdbx_strand_id
1 'polypeptide(L)'
;MKRRRLASAVAAAIAIPALGLGLNGAASARTISAGFYAAHIVVLDCQGHAHVRPGRYTLACADGNDYLSGLAWTSWGPRLASATGTEHVNDCVPYCAAGHFHSYPVNVVLCGSKAAGPGRQRYTKITELYPMTRRSALN
;
A
#
# COMPACT_ATOMS: atom_id res chain seq x y z
N MET A 1 81.95 3.80 -38.82
CA MET A 1 80.92 2.95 -38.27
C MET A 1 80.49 3.54 -36.96
N LYS A 2 79.31 4.24 -36.91
CA LYS A 2 78.73 4.91 -35.70
C LYS A 2 77.59 4.07 -35.17
N ARG A 3 77.78 3.47 -34.01
CA ARG A 3 76.73 2.77 -33.27
C ARG A 3 75.83 3.78 -32.56
N ARG A 4 74.61 3.86 -32.98
CA ARG A 4 73.56 4.64 -32.27
C ARG A 4 72.99 3.78 -31.11
N ARG A 5 73.08 4.26 -29.91
CA ARG A 5 72.46 3.65 -28.76
C ARG A 5 71.02 4.15 -28.72
N LEU A 6 70.01 3.23 -28.71
CA LEU A 6 68.63 3.49 -28.53
C LEU A 6 68.39 3.57 -26.99
N ALA A 7 67.91 4.70 -26.53
CA ALA A 7 67.51 4.87 -25.15
C ALA A 7 66.05 4.36 -25.00
N SER A 8 65.86 3.35 -24.16
CA SER A 8 64.55 2.85 -23.78
C SER A 8 63.94 3.77 -22.74
N ALA A 9 62.85 4.43 -23.09
CA ALA A 9 62.04 5.18 -22.15
C ALA A 9 61.09 4.20 -21.43
N VAL A 10 61.27 4.07 -20.12
CA VAL A 10 60.34 3.34 -19.23
C VAL A 10 59.18 4.26 -18.91
N ALA A 11 58.02 4.00 -19.44
CA ALA A 11 56.77 4.66 -19.06
C ALA A 11 56.24 4.03 -17.74
N ALA A 12 56.31 4.76 -16.66
CA ALA A 12 55.67 4.39 -15.39
C ALA A 12 54.18 4.63 -15.51
N ALA A 13 53.39 3.57 -15.58
CA ALA A 13 51.95 3.65 -15.46
C ALA A 13 51.54 3.89 -14.00
N ILE A 14 51.03 5.09 -13.70
CA ILE A 14 50.43 5.43 -12.43
C ILE A 14 49.02 4.84 -12.44
N ALA A 15 48.82 3.77 -11.70
CA ALA A 15 47.49 3.23 -11.43
C ALA A 15 46.78 4.13 -10.37
N ILE A 16 45.76 4.86 -10.81
CA ILE A 16 44.87 5.60 -9.91
C ILE A 16 43.83 4.60 -9.38
N PRO A 17 43.74 4.33 -8.07
CA PRO A 17 42.64 3.57 -7.54
C PRO A 17 41.36 4.42 -7.65
N ALA A 18 40.42 4.01 -8.49
CA ALA A 18 39.06 4.53 -8.49
C ALA A 18 38.41 4.18 -7.15
N LEU A 19 38.32 5.16 -6.25
CA LEU A 19 37.41 5.05 -5.10
C LEU A 19 35.98 5.05 -5.67
N GLY A 20 35.44 3.86 -5.85
CA GLY A 20 34.02 3.67 -6.08
C GLY A 20 33.25 4.07 -4.83
N LEU A 21 32.76 5.32 -4.78
CA LEU A 21 31.75 5.74 -3.83
C LEU A 21 30.47 4.96 -4.15
N GLY A 22 30.26 3.87 -3.42
CA GLY A 22 29.04 3.07 -3.52
C GLY A 22 27.82 3.88 -3.07
N LEU A 23 27.03 4.36 -4.04
CA LEU A 23 25.73 5.02 -3.80
C LEU A 23 24.60 4.03 -3.44
N ASN A 24 24.88 3.02 -2.63
CA ASN A 24 23.89 2.01 -2.26
C ASN A 24 23.14 2.32 -0.95
N GLY A 25 23.41 3.46 -0.28
CA GLY A 25 22.80 3.78 1.02
C GLY A 25 21.38 4.36 0.99
N ALA A 26 20.99 5.00 -0.14
CA ALA A 26 19.73 5.76 -0.18
C ALA A 26 18.47 4.88 -0.38
N ALA A 27 18.59 3.72 -1.02
CA ALA A 27 17.46 2.81 -1.27
C ALA A 27 17.03 2.06 0.01
N SER A 28 17.99 1.67 0.86
CA SER A 28 17.71 0.94 2.10
C SER A 28 16.95 1.80 3.13
N ALA A 29 17.29 3.09 3.25
CA ALA A 29 16.61 3.99 4.18
C ALA A 29 15.14 4.22 3.83
N ARG A 30 14.79 4.33 2.53
CA ARG A 30 13.40 4.46 2.07
C ARG A 30 12.58 3.20 2.34
N THR A 31 13.16 2.02 2.18
CA THR A 31 12.48 0.74 2.40
C THR A 31 12.17 0.52 3.88
N ILE A 32 13.09 0.85 4.77
CA ILE A 32 12.91 0.76 6.23
C ILE A 32 11.80 1.70 6.69
N SER A 33 11.81 2.96 6.22
CA SER A 33 10.79 3.94 6.57
C SER A 33 9.40 3.52 6.10
N ALA A 34 9.26 3.05 4.86
CA ALA A 34 7.98 2.58 4.31
C ALA A 34 7.45 1.35 5.08
N GLY A 35 8.31 0.40 5.42
CA GLY A 35 7.95 -0.78 6.22
C GLY A 35 7.54 -0.42 7.64
N PHE A 36 8.25 0.51 8.28
CA PHE A 36 7.93 0.99 9.61
C PHE A 36 6.55 1.66 9.66
N TYR A 37 6.26 2.59 8.74
CA TYR A 37 4.96 3.26 8.67
C TYR A 37 3.83 2.30 8.33
N ALA A 38 4.05 1.32 7.46
CA ALA A 38 3.05 0.32 7.11
C ALA A 38 2.62 -0.53 8.31
N ALA A 39 3.52 -0.81 9.26
CA ALA A 39 3.21 -1.54 10.48
C ALA A 39 2.52 -0.70 11.56
N HIS A 40 2.61 0.63 11.47
CA HIS A 40 2.09 1.55 12.49
C HIS A 40 0.77 2.23 12.11
N ILE A 41 0.29 2.06 10.88
CA ILE A 41 -1.03 2.56 10.47
C ILE A 41 -2.02 1.40 10.34
N VAL A 42 -3.20 1.58 10.92
CA VAL A 42 -4.24 0.54 11.01
C VAL A 42 -5.60 1.08 10.55
N VAL A 43 -6.52 0.19 10.28
CA VAL A 43 -7.96 0.46 10.26
C VAL A 43 -8.56 -0.18 11.52
N LEU A 44 -9.57 0.45 12.12
CA LEU A 44 -10.28 -0.11 13.27
C LEU A 44 -11.54 -0.81 12.80
N ASP A 45 -11.80 -2.00 13.31
CA ASP A 45 -13.09 -2.68 13.11
C ASP A 45 -14.20 -2.07 13.96
N CYS A 46 -15.39 -2.66 13.89
CA CYS A 46 -16.57 -2.21 14.63
C CYS A 46 -16.44 -2.34 16.16
N GLN A 47 -15.52 -3.15 16.65
CA GLN A 47 -15.20 -3.33 18.06
C GLN A 47 -14.03 -2.46 18.51
N GLY A 48 -13.40 -1.72 17.58
CA GLY A 48 -12.23 -0.89 17.83
C GLY A 48 -10.89 -1.66 17.79
N HIS A 49 -10.88 -2.92 17.34
CA HIS A 49 -9.65 -3.66 17.16
C HIS A 49 -8.90 -3.17 15.92
N ALA A 50 -7.58 -3.14 16.04
CA ALA A 50 -6.68 -2.63 15.00
C ALA A 50 -6.29 -3.72 14.01
N HIS A 51 -6.45 -3.46 12.73
CA HIS A 51 -6.08 -4.36 11.64
C HIS A 51 -5.14 -3.70 10.64
N VAL A 52 -4.19 -4.47 10.14
CA VAL A 52 -3.31 -4.12 9.01
C VAL A 52 -3.69 -5.00 7.83
N ARG A 53 -4.08 -4.39 6.71
CA ARG A 53 -4.49 -5.09 5.49
C ARG A 53 -5.54 -6.19 5.74
N PRO A 54 -6.68 -5.89 6.36
CA PRO A 54 -7.70 -6.91 6.59
C PRO A 54 -8.22 -7.46 5.26
N GLY A 55 -8.51 -8.75 5.19
CA GLY A 55 -9.15 -9.38 4.02
C GLY A 55 -10.66 -9.16 3.96
N ARG A 56 -11.27 -8.75 5.10
CA ARG A 56 -12.69 -8.40 5.25
C ARG A 56 -12.81 -7.15 6.13
N TYR A 57 -13.79 -6.30 5.81
CA TYR A 57 -14.06 -5.11 6.60
C TYR A 57 -15.56 -4.81 6.60
N THR A 58 -16.17 -4.66 7.78
CA THR A 58 -17.58 -4.35 7.94
C THR A 58 -17.78 -2.83 7.89
N LEU A 59 -18.66 -2.36 7.02
CA LEU A 59 -19.01 -0.96 6.86
C LEU A 59 -20.20 -0.58 7.74
N ALA A 60 -21.24 -1.41 7.75
CA ALA A 60 -22.42 -1.24 8.60
C ALA A 60 -22.24 -1.95 9.95
N CYS A 61 -21.67 -1.27 10.92
CA CYS A 61 -21.32 -1.86 12.22
C CYS A 61 -22.53 -2.31 13.07
N ALA A 62 -23.72 -1.73 12.85
CA ALA A 62 -24.88 -2.01 13.66
C ALA A 62 -25.50 -3.39 13.36
N ASP A 63 -25.59 -3.75 12.09
CA ASP A 63 -26.35 -4.92 11.63
C ASP A 63 -25.59 -5.82 10.63
N GLY A 64 -24.41 -5.38 10.18
CA GLY A 64 -23.57 -6.13 9.25
C GLY A 64 -24.10 -6.22 7.82
N ASN A 65 -25.12 -5.41 7.49
CA ASN A 65 -25.77 -5.43 6.18
C ASN A 65 -24.93 -4.84 5.03
N ASP A 66 -23.74 -4.34 5.34
CA ASP A 66 -22.77 -3.86 4.37
C ASP A 66 -21.35 -4.19 4.82
N TYR A 67 -20.61 -4.90 3.96
CA TYR A 67 -19.24 -5.29 4.24
C TYR A 67 -18.43 -5.54 2.95
N LEU A 68 -17.13 -5.42 3.10
CA LEU A 68 -16.13 -5.73 2.07
C LEU A 68 -15.51 -7.10 2.33
N SER A 69 -15.20 -7.84 1.28
CA SER A 69 -14.49 -9.12 1.35
C SER A 69 -13.48 -9.28 0.21
N GLY A 70 -12.57 -10.25 0.35
CA GLY A 70 -11.55 -10.52 -0.65
C GLY A 70 -10.63 -9.33 -0.90
N LEU A 71 -10.38 -8.49 0.11
CA LEU A 71 -9.56 -7.30 -0.03
C LEU A 71 -8.10 -7.66 -0.32
N ALA A 72 -7.67 -7.38 -1.55
CA ALA A 72 -6.30 -7.51 -2.02
C ALA A 72 -5.63 -6.13 -2.02
N TRP A 73 -4.78 -5.88 -1.02
CA TRP A 73 -4.13 -4.59 -0.82
C TRP A 73 -2.95 -4.42 -1.76
N THR A 74 -3.03 -3.42 -2.64
CA THR A 74 -1.98 -3.00 -3.57
C THR A 74 -1.02 -1.98 -2.95
N SER A 75 -1.51 -1.19 -1.98
CA SER A 75 -0.70 -0.26 -1.21
C SER A 75 -1.17 -0.18 0.23
N TRP A 76 -0.23 0.17 1.15
CA TRP A 76 -0.53 0.43 2.56
C TRP A 76 0.54 1.37 3.11
N GLY A 77 0.22 2.63 3.33
CA GLY A 77 1.18 3.65 3.72
C GLY A 77 0.58 4.76 4.57
N PRO A 78 1.38 5.67 5.11
CA PRO A 78 0.95 6.62 6.14
C PRO A 78 -0.12 7.62 5.68
N ARG A 79 -0.28 7.82 4.38
CA ARG A 79 -1.26 8.77 3.84
C ARG A 79 -2.42 8.09 3.14
N LEU A 80 -2.19 6.91 2.56
CA LEU A 80 -3.14 6.23 1.69
C LEU A 80 -2.88 4.72 1.70
N ALA A 81 -3.96 3.95 1.67
CA ALA A 81 -3.96 2.54 1.32
C ALA A 81 -4.98 2.28 0.21
N SER A 82 -4.70 1.30 -0.67
CA SER A 82 -5.58 0.93 -1.76
C SER A 82 -5.72 -0.58 -1.84
N ALA A 83 -6.93 -1.04 -2.10
CA ALA A 83 -7.25 -2.45 -2.33
C ALA A 83 -8.28 -2.60 -3.44
N THR A 84 -8.32 -3.78 -4.02
CA THR A 84 -9.47 -4.28 -4.78
C THR A 84 -10.20 -5.33 -3.96
N GLY A 85 -11.50 -5.49 -4.17
CA GLY A 85 -12.30 -6.48 -3.44
C GLY A 85 -13.74 -6.55 -3.93
N THR A 86 -14.59 -7.13 -3.11
CA THR A 86 -16.02 -7.25 -3.35
C THR A 86 -16.77 -6.63 -2.18
N GLU A 87 -17.68 -5.72 -2.47
CA GLU A 87 -18.67 -5.22 -1.53
C GLU A 87 -19.89 -6.15 -1.54
N HIS A 88 -20.47 -6.37 -0.37
CA HIS A 88 -21.71 -7.10 -0.17
C HIS A 88 -22.69 -6.21 0.59
N VAL A 89 -23.77 -5.82 -0.06
CA VAL A 89 -24.79 -4.96 0.53
C VAL A 89 -26.15 -5.66 0.49
N ASN A 90 -26.86 -5.66 1.62
CA ASN A 90 -28.21 -6.19 1.73
C ASN A 90 -29.20 -5.14 1.19
N ASP A 91 -30.15 -5.56 0.33
CA ASP A 91 -31.18 -4.69 -0.22
C ASP A 91 -32.28 -4.33 0.80
N CYS A 92 -32.33 -5.07 1.91
CA CYS A 92 -33.32 -4.89 2.99
C CYS A 92 -34.77 -4.91 2.49
N VAL A 93 -35.10 -5.66 1.43
CA VAL A 93 -36.45 -5.75 0.86
C VAL A 93 -37.07 -7.12 1.16
N PRO A 94 -38.22 -7.16 1.84
CA PRO A 94 -39.04 -6.07 2.42
C PRO A 94 -38.47 -5.52 3.73
N TYR A 95 -37.52 -6.20 4.40
CA TYR A 95 -36.76 -5.78 5.57
C TYR A 95 -35.44 -6.56 5.62
N CYS A 96 -34.43 -6.06 6.34
CA CYS A 96 -33.05 -6.58 6.21
C CYS A 96 -32.91 -8.08 6.58
N ALA A 97 -33.70 -8.61 7.54
CA ALA A 97 -33.65 -10.02 7.88
C ALA A 97 -34.25 -10.96 6.77
N ALA A 98 -35.04 -10.42 5.86
CA ALA A 98 -35.58 -11.12 4.69
C ALA A 98 -34.98 -10.63 3.37
N GLY A 99 -34.07 -9.67 3.42
CA GLY A 99 -33.40 -9.12 2.27
C GLY A 99 -32.30 -10.02 1.71
N HIS A 100 -31.78 -9.65 0.57
CA HIS A 100 -30.75 -10.40 -0.15
C HIS A 100 -29.48 -9.59 -0.28
N PHE A 101 -28.34 -10.28 -0.15
CA PHE A 101 -27.04 -9.65 -0.38
C PHE A 101 -26.73 -9.61 -1.87
N HIS A 102 -26.41 -8.41 -2.34
CA HIS A 102 -25.87 -8.15 -3.67
C HIS A 102 -24.37 -7.94 -3.58
N SER A 103 -23.64 -8.43 -4.56
CA SER A 103 -22.17 -8.37 -4.57
C SER A 103 -21.67 -7.54 -5.73
N TYR A 104 -20.76 -6.60 -5.45
CA TYR A 104 -20.23 -5.67 -6.45
C TYR A 104 -18.69 -5.61 -6.36
N PRO A 105 -17.98 -5.66 -7.50
CA PRO A 105 -16.55 -5.38 -7.50
C PRO A 105 -16.29 -3.93 -7.09
N VAL A 106 -15.29 -3.70 -6.24
CA VAL A 106 -14.99 -2.38 -5.69
C VAL A 106 -13.50 -2.14 -5.58
N ASN A 107 -13.07 -0.90 -5.83
CA ASN A 107 -11.77 -0.40 -5.43
C ASN A 107 -11.94 0.41 -4.15
N VAL A 108 -11.15 0.09 -3.15
CA VAL A 108 -11.20 0.71 -1.82
C VAL A 108 -9.99 1.59 -1.62
N VAL A 109 -10.22 2.81 -1.14
CA VAL A 109 -9.17 3.75 -0.76
C VAL A 109 -9.36 4.17 0.69
N LEU A 110 -8.35 3.93 1.54
CA LEU A 110 -8.29 4.45 2.89
C LEU A 110 -7.40 5.68 2.95
N CYS A 111 -7.83 6.72 3.66
CA CYS A 111 -7.05 7.95 3.83
C CYS A 111 -7.42 8.68 5.14
N GLY A 112 -6.86 9.90 5.34
CA GLY A 112 -7.14 10.73 6.49
C GLY A 112 -6.61 10.12 7.79
N SER A 113 -5.28 9.96 7.91
CA SER A 113 -4.66 9.39 9.10
C SER A 113 -4.78 10.30 10.32
N LYS A 114 -5.07 9.70 11.49
CA LYS A 114 -5.07 10.34 12.82
C LYS A 114 -4.33 9.45 13.82
N ALA A 115 -3.83 10.06 14.89
CA ALA A 115 -3.24 9.31 16.01
C ALA A 115 -4.26 8.32 16.61
N ALA A 116 -3.78 7.13 16.95
CA ALA A 116 -4.55 6.05 17.56
C ALA A 116 -3.80 5.40 18.74
N GLY A 117 -3.06 6.22 19.49
CA GLY A 117 -2.19 5.83 20.59
C GLY A 117 -0.71 6.04 20.30
N PRO A 118 0.17 5.75 21.27
CA PRO A 118 1.62 5.97 21.13
C PRO A 118 2.19 5.24 19.91
N GLY A 119 2.81 6.00 19.01
CA GLY A 119 3.44 5.47 17.79
C GLY A 119 2.50 4.82 16.77
N ARG A 120 1.18 4.87 16.96
CA ARG A 120 0.18 4.27 16.07
C ARG A 120 -0.72 5.33 15.44
N GLN A 121 -1.05 5.14 14.18
CA GLN A 121 -2.02 5.93 13.44
C GLN A 121 -3.17 5.05 12.94
N ARG A 122 -4.32 5.65 12.64
CA ARG A 122 -5.46 4.98 12.01
C ARG A 122 -5.97 5.79 10.84
N TYR A 123 -6.47 5.11 9.83
CA TYR A 123 -7.29 5.75 8.80
C TYR A 123 -8.64 6.16 9.36
N THR A 124 -9.18 7.26 8.87
CA THR A 124 -10.47 7.82 9.31
C THR A 124 -11.47 7.96 8.19
N LYS A 125 -11.04 7.74 6.94
CA LYS A 125 -11.90 7.80 5.76
C LYS A 125 -11.71 6.56 4.92
N ILE A 126 -12.82 6.01 4.44
CA ILE A 126 -12.91 4.99 3.42
C ILE A 126 -13.66 5.57 2.22
N THR A 127 -13.20 5.27 1.03
CA THR A 127 -13.87 5.62 -0.22
C THR A 127 -13.94 4.39 -1.09
N GLU A 128 -15.10 4.13 -1.62
CA GLU A 128 -15.40 3.04 -2.53
C GLU A 128 -15.60 3.58 -3.94
N LEU A 129 -14.88 2.99 -4.88
CA LEU A 129 -14.92 3.36 -6.29
C LEU A 129 -15.36 2.14 -7.09
N TYR A 130 -16.54 2.23 -7.69
CA TYR A 130 -17.10 1.13 -8.46
C TYR A 130 -16.66 1.23 -9.92
N PRO A 131 -16.22 0.11 -10.53
CA PRO A 131 -16.01 0.05 -11.98
C PRO A 131 -17.28 0.47 -12.74
N MET A 132 -17.12 1.04 -13.91
CA MET A 132 -18.22 1.62 -14.74
C MET A 132 -19.40 0.65 -14.99
N THR A 133 -19.16 -0.67 -14.86
CA THR A 133 -20.19 -1.71 -14.99
C THR A 133 -21.33 -1.63 -13.97
N ARG A 134 -21.13 -0.99 -12.80
CA ARG A 134 -22.21 -0.83 -11.80
C ARG A 134 -23.26 0.21 -12.21
N ARG A 135 -22.89 1.23 -12.99
CA ARG A 135 -23.81 2.30 -13.38
C ARG A 135 -25.01 1.81 -14.20
N SER A 136 -24.85 0.67 -14.89
CA SER A 136 -25.92 0.07 -15.71
C SER A 136 -26.87 -0.84 -14.92
N ALA A 137 -26.54 -1.22 -13.69
CA ALA A 137 -27.33 -2.15 -12.87
C ALA A 137 -28.28 -1.43 -11.89
N LEU A 138 -28.17 -0.08 -11.77
CA LEU A 138 -28.98 0.72 -10.85
C LEU A 138 -30.03 1.61 -11.59
N ASN A 139 -30.17 1.47 -12.90
CA ASN A 139 -31.24 2.04 -13.72
C ASN A 139 -32.16 0.89 -14.18
#